data_cc7325dace04d50368af0d902fde47c4
#
_entry.id   cc7325dace04d50368af0d902fde47c4
#
_cell.length_a   1.000
_cell.length_b   1.000
_cell.length_c   1.000
_cell.angle_alpha   90.00
_cell.angle_beta   90.00
_cell.angle_gamma   90.00
#
_symmetry.space_group_name_H-M   'P 1'
#
loop_
_entity.id
_entity.type
_entity.pdbx_description
1 polymer ?
#
loop_
_entity_poly.entity_id
_entity_poly.type
_entity_poly.pdbx_seq_one_letter_code
_entity_poly.pdbx_strand_id
1 'polypeptide(L)'
;MINKMINITFPDKTVRQFEAGVTPLDIAKSISEGLARNVLSAKVNGVMWDAMRPINEDAEIQLFTWNDPEGKATVWHSSAHLMAEAIEQLYTGVKFGIGPSIENGFYYDVDFGTNVITEEDLAKIEKRMMELAHEKQAFERVDVSKAEALKHFTEKGDEYKQELISELEDG
;
A
#
# COMPACT_ATOMS: atom_id res chain seq x y z
N MET A 1 8.21 -32.41 0.46
CA MET A 1 7.77 -31.69 1.68
C MET A 1 6.27 -31.60 1.59
N ILE A 2 5.52 -32.01 2.62
CA ILE A 2 4.06 -31.89 2.65
C ILE A 2 3.79 -30.41 2.93
N ASN A 3 3.19 -29.69 1.97
CA ASN A 3 2.81 -28.29 2.18
C ASN A 3 1.74 -28.25 3.28
N LYS A 4 1.91 -27.35 4.23
CA LYS A 4 0.94 -27.11 5.30
C LYS A 4 -0.35 -26.57 4.69
N MET A 5 -1.46 -27.27 4.94
CA MET A 5 -2.80 -26.78 4.57
C MET A 5 -3.35 -25.88 5.67
N ILE A 6 -4.02 -24.81 5.27
CA ILE A 6 -4.70 -23.85 6.14
C ILE A 6 -6.16 -23.73 5.74
N ASN A 7 -7.01 -23.37 6.72
CA ASN A 7 -8.43 -23.14 6.52
C ASN A 7 -8.70 -21.64 6.40
N ILE A 8 -9.31 -21.24 5.30
CA ILE A 8 -9.75 -19.87 5.06
C ILE A 8 -11.27 -19.81 5.20
N THR A 9 -11.73 -19.02 6.15
CA THR A 9 -13.15 -18.79 6.43
C THR A 9 -13.62 -17.53 5.73
N PHE A 10 -14.64 -17.65 4.89
CA PHE A 10 -15.25 -16.54 4.15
C PHE A 10 -16.36 -15.85 4.95
N PRO A 11 -16.85 -14.65 4.53
CA PRO A 11 -17.91 -13.91 5.22
C PRO A 11 -19.23 -14.68 5.35
N ASP A 12 -19.54 -15.57 4.40
CA ASP A 12 -20.70 -16.47 4.41
C ASP A 12 -20.52 -17.70 5.31
N LYS A 13 -19.40 -17.75 6.08
CA LYS A 13 -18.99 -18.84 6.96
C LYS A 13 -18.60 -20.13 6.23
N THR A 14 -18.50 -20.13 4.91
CA THR A 14 -17.89 -21.25 4.19
C THR A 14 -16.39 -21.31 4.49
N VAL A 15 -15.86 -22.54 4.57
CA VAL A 15 -14.43 -22.78 4.80
C VAL A 15 -13.85 -23.50 3.58
N ARG A 16 -12.73 -23.00 3.08
CA ARG A 16 -11.94 -23.67 2.02
C ARG A 16 -10.52 -23.87 2.48
N GLN A 17 -9.91 -24.96 2.04
CA GLN A 17 -8.50 -25.25 2.31
C GLN A 17 -7.61 -24.74 1.21
N PHE A 18 -6.49 -24.13 1.60
CA PHE A 18 -5.42 -23.65 0.73
C PHE A 18 -4.08 -24.07 1.28
N GLU A 19 -3.05 -24.06 0.46
CA GLU A 19 -1.67 -24.19 0.92
C GLU A 19 -1.26 -22.93 1.68
N ALA A 20 -0.49 -23.07 2.75
CA ALA A 20 0.11 -21.93 3.46
C ALA A 20 0.98 -21.12 2.49
N GLY A 21 0.92 -19.79 2.60
CA GLY A 21 1.53 -18.86 1.65
C GLY A 21 0.57 -18.37 0.57
N VAL A 22 -0.68 -18.84 0.56
CA VAL A 22 -1.71 -18.32 -0.35
C VAL A 22 -1.94 -16.83 -0.10
N THR A 23 -2.10 -16.06 -1.17
CA THR A 23 -2.39 -14.63 -1.09
C THR A 23 -3.89 -14.33 -1.24
N PRO A 24 -4.39 -13.19 -0.76
CA PRO A 24 -5.75 -12.73 -1.07
C PRO A 24 -6.07 -12.71 -2.56
N LEU A 25 -5.09 -12.35 -3.41
CA LEU A 25 -5.23 -12.41 -4.87
C LEU A 25 -5.43 -13.83 -5.38
N ASP A 26 -4.68 -14.82 -4.85
CA ASP A 26 -4.84 -16.22 -5.26
C ASP A 26 -6.19 -16.78 -4.80
N ILE A 27 -6.65 -16.39 -3.62
CA ILE A 27 -7.99 -16.72 -3.14
C ILE A 27 -9.06 -16.11 -4.07
N ALA A 28 -8.90 -14.83 -4.47
CA ALA A 28 -9.81 -14.19 -5.42
C ALA A 28 -9.83 -14.93 -6.77
N LYS A 29 -8.67 -15.35 -7.30
CA LYS A 29 -8.56 -16.18 -8.51
C LYS A 29 -9.30 -17.51 -8.37
N SER A 30 -9.24 -18.16 -7.21
CA SER A 30 -9.94 -19.41 -6.94
C SER A 30 -11.48 -19.26 -6.96
N ILE A 31 -11.98 -18.04 -6.77
CA ILE A 31 -13.41 -17.72 -6.82
C ILE A 31 -13.82 -17.38 -8.26
N SER A 32 -13.16 -16.40 -8.86
CA SER A 32 -13.36 -16.04 -10.27
C SER A 32 -12.27 -15.11 -10.79
N GLU A 33 -12.01 -15.22 -12.10
CA GLU A 33 -11.12 -14.29 -12.82
C GLU A 33 -11.60 -12.82 -12.76
N GLY A 34 -12.92 -12.62 -12.71
CA GLY A 34 -13.52 -11.30 -12.56
C GLY A 34 -13.17 -10.66 -11.23
N LEU A 35 -13.27 -11.43 -10.13
CA LEU A 35 -12.89 -10.94 -8.80
C LEU A 35 -11.39 -10.70 -8.71
N ALA A 36 -10.57 -11.60 -9.26
CA ALA A 36 -9.11 -11.45 -9.25
C ALA A 36 -8.64 -10.15 -9.94
N ARG A 37 -9.32 -9.72 -10.99
CA ARG A 37 -9.01 -8.45 -11.67
C ARG A 37 -9.44 -7.21 -10.90
N ASN A 38 -10.35 -7.35 -9.94
CA ASN A 38 -10.97 -6.23 -9.23
C ASN A 38 -10.60 -6.17 -7.74
N VAL A 39 -9.99 -7.23 -7.18
CA VAL A 39 -9.56 -7.21 -5.78
C VAL A 39 -8.42 -6.23 -5.59
N LEU A 40 -8.52 -5.40 -4.57
CA LEU A 40 -7.57 -4.34 -4.25
C LEU A 40 -6.87 -4.59 -2.92
N SER A 41 -7.59 -5.10 -1.94
CA SER A 41 -7.08 -5.41 -0.61
C SER A 41 -7.95 -6.48 0.06
N ALA A 42 -7.54 -6.90 1.25
CA ALA A 42 -8.32 -7.82 2.06
C ALA A 42 -8.28 -7.43 3.54
N LYS A 43 -9.24 -7.93 4.31
CA LYS A 43 -9.15 -7.97 5.76
C LYS A 43 -8.90 -9.40 6.16
N VAL A 44 -7.79 -9.66 6.86
CA VAL A 44 -7.38 -10.98 7.35
C VAL A 44 -7.35 -10.93 8.87
N ASN A 45 -8.19 -11.75 9.52
CA ASN A 45 -8.38 -11.73 10.96
C ASN A 45 -8.64 -10.32 11.53
N GLY A 46 -9.44 -9.52 10.82
CA GLY A 46 -9.79 -8.16 11.23
C GLY A 46 -8.75 -7.08 10.85
N VAL A 47 -7.57 -7.44 10.36
CA VAL A 47 -6.50 -6.51 9.98
C VAL A 47 -6.46 -6.31 8.46
N MET A 48 -6.24 -5.07 8.01
CA MET A 48 -6.11 -4.78 6.58
C MET A 48 -4.78 -5.30 6.02
N TRP A 49 -4.86 -6.01 4.91
CA TRP A 49 -3.72 -6.59 4.19
C TRP A 49 -3.78 -6.19 2.71
N ASP A 50 -2.61 -6.02 2.10
CA ASP A 50 -2.54 -5.95 0.64
C ASP A 50 -2.87 -7.29 0.00
N ALA A 51 -3.24 -7.26 -1.28
CA ALA A 51 -3.70 -8.45 -2.00
C ALA A 51 -2.58 -9.48 -2.27
N MET A 52 -1.32 -9.11 -2.11
CA MET A 52 -0.15 -9.96 -2.38
C MET A 52 0.49 -10.55 -1.13
N ARG A 53 0.06 -10.13 0.06
CA ARG A 53 0.63 -10.59 1.32
C ARG A 53 0.24 -12.05 1.61
N PRO A 54 1.21 -12.97 1.87
CA PRO A 54 0.93 -14.39 2.07
C PRO A 54 0.26 -14.66 3.44
N ILE A 55 -0.72 -15.57 3.45
CA ILE A 55 -1.41 -16.08 4.63
C ILE A 55 -0.80 -17.44 4.97
N ASN A 56 -0.29 -17.60 6.21
CA ASN A 56 0.45 -18.78 6.63
C ASN A 56 -0.24 -19.64 7.69
N GLU A 57 -1.43 -19.21 8.13
CA GLU A 57 -2.22 -19.88 9.18
C GLU A 57 -3.72 -19.76 8.89
N ASP A 58 -4.53 -20.49 9.63
CA ASP A 58 -5.98 -20.41 9.52
C ASP A 58 -6.45 -18.98 9.74
N ALA A 59 -7.34 -18.48 8.88
CA ALA A 59 -7.76 -17.09 8.91
C ALA A 59 -9.19 -16.88 8.44
N GLU A 60 -9.83 -15.82 8.97
CA GLU A 60 -11.01 -15.23 8.35
C GLU A 60 -10.58 -14.21 7.32
N ILE A 61 -11.22 -14.21 6.13
CA ILE A 61 -10.90 -13.28 5.05
C ILE A 61 -12.14 -12.55 4.56
N GLN A 62 -11.95 -11.26 4.24
CA GLN A 62 -12.90 -10.47 3.45
C GLN A 62 -12.12 -9.75 2.35
N LEU A 63 -12.53 -9.91 1.10
CA LEU A 63 -11.90 -9.29 -0.07
C LEU A 63 -12.61 -7.97 -0.40
N PHE A 64 -11.84 -6.96 -0.77
CA PHE A 64 -12.35 -5.63 -1.11
C PHE A 64 -12.02 -5.24 -2.55
N THR A 65 -12.98 -4.62 -3.18
CA THR A 65 -12.90 -4.10 -4.55
C THR A 65 -13.13 -2.58 -4.55
N TRP A 66 -13.15 -1.95 -5.71
CA TRP A 66 -13.47 -0.52 -5.83
C TRP A 66 -14.88 -0.16 -5.30
N ASN A 67 -15.79 -1.11 -5.22
CA ASN A 67 -17.15 -0.87 -4.70
C ASN A 67 -17.19 -0.76 -3.18
N ASP A 68 -16.13 -1.16 -2.50
CA ASP A 68 -16.02 -1.18 -1.05
C ASP A 68 -15.23 0.05 -0.56
N PRO A 69 -15.63 0.68 0.56
CA PRO A 69 -14.89 1.81 1.13
C PRO A 69 -13.41 1.49 1.39
N GLU A 70 -13.12 0.29 1.90
CA GLU A 70 -11.76 -0.17 2.18
C GLU A 70 -10.93 -0.33 0.90
N GLY A 71 -11.53 -0.82 -0.18
CA GLY A 71 -10.88 -0.93 -1.48
C GLY A 71 -10.57 0.45 -2.07
N LYS A 72 -11.51 1.40 -1.99
CA LYS A 72 -11.27 2.80 -2.39
C LYS A 72 -10.15 3.43 -1.58
N ALA A 73 -10.19 3.30 -0.25
CA ALA A 73 -9.15 3.84 0.63
C ALA A 73 -7.76 3.29 0.26
N THR A 74 -7.66 2.00 -0.07
CA THR A 74 -6.41 1.38 -0.55
C THR A 74 -5.90 2.04 -1.83
N VAL A 75 -6.77 2.27 -2.82
CA VAL A 75 -6.37 2.94 -4.09
C VAL A 75 -5.93 4.37 -3.84
N TRP A 76 -6.69 5.14 -3.05
CA TRP A 76 -6.32 6.52 -2.76
C TRP A 76 -5.00 6.62 -2.01
N HIS A 77 -4.77 5.75 -1.03
CA HIS A 77 -3.49 5.71 -0.31
C HIS A 77 -2.32 5.32 -1.22
N SER A 78 -2.50 4.31 -2.07
CA SER A 78 -1.48 3.93 -3.06
C SER A 78 -1.23 5.04 -4.08
N SER A 79 -2.26 5.78 -4.48
CA SER A 79 -2.12 6.94 -5.38
C SER A 79 -1.34 8.08 -4.73
N ALA A 80 -1.50 8.29 -3.41
CA ALA A 80 -0.69 9.25 -2.67
C ALA A 80 0.80 8.88 -2.69
N HIS A 81 1.14 7.60 -2.48
CA HIS A 81 2.51 7.12 -2.58
C HIS A 81 3.07 7.24 -4.01
N LEU A 82 2.28 6.92 -5.02
CA LEU A 82 2.68 7.06 -6.43
C LEU A 82 2.97 8.53 -6.78
N MET A 83 2.17 9.46 -6.26
CA MET A 83 2.42 10.89 -6.42
C MET A 83 3.70 11.32 -5.70
N ALA A 84 3.93 10.85 -4.48
CA ALA A 84 5.15 11.15 -3.74
C ALA A 84 6.40 10.66 -4.48
N GLU A 85 6.38 9.45 -5.02
CA GLU A 85 7.46 8.91 -5.85
C GLU A 85 7.71 9.75 -7.11
N ALA A 86 6.65 10.14 -7.82
CA ALA A 86 6.76 10.99 -8.99
C ALA A 86 7.40 12.35 -8.66
N ILE A 87 7.01 12.96 -7.53
CA ILE A 87 7.56 14.23 -7.06
C ILE A 87 9.02 14.06 -6.65
N GLU A 88 9.37 13.02 -5.91
CA GLU A 88 10.75 12.75 -5.47
C GLU A 88 11.71 12.58 -6.66
N GLN A 89 11.22 11.97 -7.75
CA GLN A 89 12.02 11.81 -8.98
C GLN A 89 12.17 13.09 -9.81
N LEU A 90 11.22 14.01 -9.72
CA LEU A 90 11.23 15.26 -10.49
C LEU A 90 11.92 16.41 -9.74
N TYR A 91 11.89 16.41 -8.43
CA TYR A 91 12.36 17.52 -7.59
C TYR A 91 13.30 17.02 -6.50
N THR A 92 14.50 17.60 -6.44
CA THR A 92 15.48 17.26 -5.40
C THR A 92 15.21 18.01 -4.10
N GLY A 93 15.45 17.38 -2.97
CA GLY A 93 15.35 18.00 -1.65
C GLY A 93 13.93 18.22 -1.14
N VAL A 94 12.95 17.57 -1.77
CA VAL A 94 11.56 17.58 -1.33
C VAL A 94 11.41 16.75 -0.05
N LYS A 95 10.61 17.23 0.89
CA LYS A 95 10.27 16.51 2.11
C LYS A 95 8.78 16.20 2.16
N PHE A 96 8.44 15.04 2.69
CA PHE A 96 7.06 14.53 2.71
C PHE A 96 6.55 14.44 4.15
N GLY A 97 5.45 15.10 4.44
CA GLY A 97 4.68 14.94 5.66
C GLY A 97 3.80 13.70 5.62
N ILE A 98 2.50 13.89 5.80
CA ILE A 98 1.48 12.83 5.77
C ILE A 98 0.65 12.91 4.49
N GLY A 99 0.15 11.74 4.04
CA GLY A 99 -0.67 11.60 2.83
C GLY A 99 -1.84 10.64 3.05
N PRO A 100 -2.83 10.98 3.93
CA PRO A 100 -3.96 10.09 4.17
C PRO A 100 -4.92 10.05 2.98
N SER A 101 -5.60 8.90 2.83
CA SER A 101 -6.79 8.81 2.01
C SER A 101 -7.97 9.52 2.70
N ILE A 102 -8.83 10.14 1.91
CA ILE A 102 -10.11 10.73 2.31
C ILE A 102 -11.24 10.08 1.51
N GLU A 103 -12.50 10.42 1.79
CA GLU A 103 -13.66 9.76 1.20
C GLU A 103 -13.62 9.70 -0.35
N ASN A 104 -13.20 10.79 -1.00
CA ASN A 104 -13.18 10.91 -2.46
C ASN A 104 -11.81 11.40 -2.97
N GLY A 105 -10.75 10.80 -2.50
CA GLY A 105 -9.39 11.15 -2.94
C GLY A 105 -8.35 10.99 -1.85
N PHE A 106 -7.32 11.79 -1.95
CA PHE A 106 -6.23 11.89 -0.98
C PHE A 106 -5.63 13.30 -1.03
N TYR A 107 -4.84 13.65 -0.02
CA TYR A 107 -3.91 14.77 -0.09
C TYR A 107 -2.54 14.33 0.41
N TYR A 108 -1.53 15.15 0.16
CA TYR A 108 -0.20 14.93 0.68
C TYR A 108 0.43 16.28 1.05
N ASP A 109 0.94 16.37 2.26
CA ASP A 109 1.72 17.53 2.69
C ASP A 109 3.14 17.39 2.15
N VAL A 110 3.52 18.32 1.27
CA VAL A 110 4.80 18.29 0.58
C VAL A 110 5.50 19.63 0.74
N ASP A 111 6.72 19.60 1.29
CA ASP A 111 7.61 20.73 1.32
C ASP A 111 8.55 20.67 0.09
N PHE A 112 8.33 21.57 -0.85
CA PHE A 112 9.15 21.68 -2.07
C PHE A 112 10.43 22.52 -1.87
N GLY A 113 10.72 22.94 -0.62
CA GLY A 113 11.87 23.81 -0.32
C GLY A 113 11.78 25.12 -1.06
N THR A 114 12.77 25.41 -1.89
CA THR A 114 12.83 26.64 -2.71
C THR A 114 12.12 26.54 -4.06
N ASN A 115 11.60 25.35 -4.42
CA ASN A 115 10.92 25.18 -5.70
C ASN A 115 9.50 25.78 -5.63
N VAL A 116 9.16 26.60 -6.62
CA VAL A 116 7.80 27.14 -6.80
C VAL A 116 7.08 26.26 -7.79
N ILE A 117 5.99 25.63 -7.35
CA ILE A 117 5.19 24.72 -8.18
C ILE A 117 4.17 25.51 -8.99
N THR A 118 4.15 25.28 -10.28
CA THR A 118 3.26 25.90 -11.27
C THR A 118 2.23 24.89 -11.81
N GLU A 119 1.24 25.33 -12.57
CA GLU A 119 0.30 24.45 -13.27
C GLU A 119 1.01 23.51 -14.26
N GLU A 120 2.10 23.96 -14.91
CA GLU A 120 2.92 23.13 -15.80
C GLU A 120 3.61 22.00 -15.03
N ASP A 121 4.01 22.25 -13.78
CA ASP A 121 4.63 21.25 -12.93
C ASP A 121 3.63 20.19 -12.47
N LEU A 122 2.38 20.57 -12.21
CA LEU A 122 1.30 19.62 -11.94
C LEU A 122 1.10 18.65 -13.11
N ALA A 123 1.13 19.15 -14.35
CA ALA A 123 1.04 18.31 -15.54
C ALA A 123 2.23 17.35 -15.69
N LYS A 124 3.44 17.78 -15.31
CA LYS A 124 4.64 16.91 -15.32
C LYS A 124 4.53 15.81 -14.26
N ILE A 125 4.06 16.16 -13.05
CA ILE A 125 3.83 15.19 -11.96
C ILE A 125 2.80 14.16 -12.39
N GLU A 126 1.65 14.58 -12.92
CA GLU A 126 0.62 13.66 -13.42
C GLU A 126 1.17 12.72 -14.50
N LYS A 127 1.89 13.26 -15.48
CA LYS A 127 2.53 12.45 -16.51
C LYS A 127 3.48 11.40 -15.91
N ARG A 128 4.32 11.81 -14.95
CA ARG A 128 5.26 10.87 -14.32
C ARG A 128 4.53 9.80 -13.50
N MET A 129 3.46 10.16 -12.80
CA MET A 129 2.60 9.18 -12.11
C MET A 129 2.04 8.14 -13.08
N MET A 130 1.56 8.56 -14.25
CA MET A 130 1.06 7.64 -15.27
C MET A 130 2.14 6.71 -15.82
N GLU A 131 3.36 7.21 -16.03
CA GLU A 131 4.51 6.41 -16.44
C GLU A 131 4.84 5.35 -15.40
N LEU A 132 4.97 5.73 -14.12
CA LEU A 132 5.23 4.82 -13.00
C LEU A 132 4.15 3.73 -12.88
N ALA A 133 2.87 4.11 -13.01
CA ALA A 133 1.77 3.15 -12.99
C ALA A 133 1.87 2.11 -14.12
N HIS A 134 2.38 2.51 -15.31
CA HIS A 134 2.59 1.60 -16.44
C HIS A 134 3.80 0.68 -16.26
N GLU A 135 4.78 1.05 -15.45
CA GLU A 135 5.94 0.21 -15.13
C GLU A 135 5.54 -1.06 -14.35
N LYS A 136 4.36 -1.08 -13.72
CA LYS A 136 3.81 -2.24 -12.97
C LYS A 136 4.78 -2.81 -11.94
N GLN A 137 5.51 -1.93 -11.24
CA GLN A 137 6.43 -2.35 -10.20
C GLN A 137 5.70 -3.09 -9.10
N ALA A 138 6.26 -4.21 -8.64
CA ALA A 138 5.73 -4.97 -7.52
C ALA A 138 6.06 -4.27 -6.20
N PHE A 139 5.10 -4.24 -5.29
CA PHE A 139 5.36 -3.83 -3.90
C PHE A 139 5.95 -4.98 -3.12
N GLU A 140 7.06 -4.74 -2.46
CA GLU A 140 7.68 -5.68 -1.54
C GLU A 140 7.54 -5.14 -0.11
N ARG A 141 6.98 -5.98 0.79
CA ARG A 141 6.87 -5.64 2.20
C ARG A 141 8.17 -5.99 2.93
N VAL A 142 8.76 -5.01 3.59
CA VAL A 142 9.90 -5.20 4.46
C VAL A 142 9.55 -4.65 5.84
N ASP A 143 9.65 -5.51 6.87
CA ASP A 143 9.48 -5.09 8.26
C ASP A 143 10.86 -4.72 8.82
N VAL A 144 11.00 -3.50 9.33
CA VAL A 144 12.25 -2.97 9.87
C VAL A 144 12.04 -2.47 11.30
N SER A 145 13.08 -2.49 12.11
CA SER A 145 13.03 -1.88 13.43
C SER A 145 12.93 -0.34 13.35
N LYS A 146 12.39 0.29 14.40
CA LYS A 146 12.34 1.75 14.50
C LYS A 146 13.71 2.39 14.31
N ALA A 147 14.77 1.79 14.87
CA ALA A 147 16.14 2.27 14.74
C ALA A 147 16.65 2.25 13.28
N GLU A 148 16.34 1.17 12.52
CA GLU A 148 16.70 1.06 11.11
C GLU A 148 15.91 2.06 10.25
N ALA A 149 14.61 2.25 10.54
CA ALA A 149 13.78 3.23 9.86
C ALA A 149 14.31 4.67 10.11
N LEU A 150 14.61 5.03 11.38
CA LEU A 150 15.20 6.33 11.71
C LEU A 150 16.53 6.57 11.01
N LYS A 151 17.41 5.56 10.99
CA LYS A 151 18.70 5.65 10.27
C LYS A 151 18.48 5.95 8.79
N HIS A 152 17.59 5.21 8.13
CA HIS A 152 17.28 5.38 6.71
C HIS A 152 16.81 6.81 6.38
N PHE A 153 15.85 7.33 7.14
CA PHE A 153 15.32 8.68 6.91
C PHE A 153 16.26 9.80 7.36
N THR A 154 17.18 9.51 8.30
CA THR A 154 18.27 10.44 8.62
C THR A 154 19.26 10.57 7.46
N GLU A 155 19.64 9.45 6.84
CA GLU A 155 20.51 9.43 5.66
C GLU A 155 19.86 10.12 4.45
N LYS A 156 18.54 10.02 4.32
CA LYS A 156 17.75 10.75 3.30
C LYS A 156 17.59 12.25 3.61
N GLY A 157 17.81 12.70 4.84
CA GLY A 157 17.58 14.07 5.28
C GLY A 157 16.09 14.43 5.40
N ASP A 158 15.20 13.45 5.53
CA ASP A 158 13.75 13.66 5.68
C ASP A 158 13.38 13.80 7.16
N GLU A 159 13.42 15.05 7.65
CA GLU A 159 13.16 15.39 9.05
C GLU A 159 11.72 15.09 9.47
N TYR A 160 10.73 15.25 8.57
CA TYR A 160 9.33 14.99 8.89
C TYR A 160 9.07 13.50 9.11
N LYS A 161 9.70 12.63 8.31
CA LYS A 161 9.61 11.18 8.52
C LYS A 161 10.33 10.73 9.79
N GLN A 162 11.46 11.37 10.12
CA GLN A 162 12.16 11.11 11.38
C GLN A 162 11.29 11.46 12.59
N GLU A 163 10.60 12.61 12.57
CA GLU A 163 9.69 13.04 13.63
C GLU A 163 8.55 12.03 13.80
N LEU A 164 7.86 11.69 12.70
CA LEU A 164 6.77 10.71 12.72
C LEU A 164 7.21 9.34 13.27
N ILE A 165 8.39 8.84 12.85
CA ILE A 165 8.91 7.56 13.33
C ILE A 165 9.30 7.64 14.81
N SER A 166 9.83 8.78 15.27
CA SER A 166 10.23 8.94 16.67
C SER A 166 9.05 8.89 17.64
N GLU A 167 7.85 9.27 17.19
CA GLU A 167 6.61 9.21 17.97
C GLU A 167 5.98 7.82 18.03
N LEU A 168 6.39 6.88 17.17
CA LEU A 168 5.89 5.51 17.21
C LEU A 168 6.41 4.78 18.45
N GLU A 169 5.57 3.92 19.02
CA GLU A 169 6.02 2.98 20.05
C GLU A 169 6.97 1.94 19.42
N ASP A 170 7.92 1.44 20.20
CA ASP A 170 8.76 0.32 19.78
C ASP A 170 7.88 -0.93 19.65
N GLY A 171 7.83 -1.50 18.46
CA GLY A 171 7.05 -2.69 18.13
C GLY A 171 7.72 -3.98 18.57
#